data_d63b579ba98b0973f58dacb70713fbda
#
_entry.id   d63b579ba98b0973f58dacb70713fbda
#
_cell.length_a   1.000
_cell.length_b   1.000
_cell.length_c   1.000
_cell.angle_alpha   90.00
_cell.angle_beta   90.00
_cell.angle_gamma   90.00
#
_symmetry.space_group_name_H-M   'P 1'
#
loop_
_entity.id
_entity.type
_entity.pdbx_description
1 polymer ?
#
loop_
_entity_poly.entity_id
_entity_poly.type
_entity_poly.pdbx_seq_one_letter_code
_entity_poly.pdbx_strand_id
1 'polypeptide(L)'
;LEFSGSCAGCAETSYARLVTQLFGDHMYVSNATGCSSIWGGPAATSPYCTNKEGHGPAWCNSLFEDNAEHGLGIFVGQNKIRQDLADKTRELIAVEWARPELKAAAQAWLDTMDDGTANAEPAKAYVKALEESICTVEELAAVPQFAAHAAELKDKGALFCDCAACTLAVDILSKKEYLAKKSMWIFGGDGWAYDIGYGGLDHVIASKQDVNIFVFDTEVYSNTGGQASKASNIGQVAQFAAAGKEIKKKSLSEIAMQYGYVYVAQVAMGANPAQTIKAITEAEAYHGPSLIIGYSPCEMHSIKGGMMNCQKEMKKAVECGYWNLFRYNPEGEKKFTLDSKAPAGGYQEFLMNEA
;
A
#
# COMPACT_ATOMS: atom_id res chain seq x y z
N LEU A 1 3.76 7.85 -17.29
CA LEU A 1 4.63 8.94 -17.71
C LEU A 1 6.01 8.42 -18.10
N GLU A 2 6.57 9.01 -19.15
CA GLU A 2 7.91 8.69 -19.63
C GLU A 2 8.99 9.20 -18.68
N PHE A 3 8.76 10.39 -18.09
CA PHE A 3 9.67 11.00 -17.13
C PHE A 3 8.89 11.49 -15.90
N SER A 4 9.32 11.05 -14.72
CA SER A 4 8.89 11.60 -13.44
C SER A 4 9.79 12.76 -13.01
N GLY A 5 9.43 13.46 -11.93
CA GLY A 5 10.29 14.49 -11.32
C GLY A 5 11.46 13.94 -10.50
N SER A 6 11.77 12.65 -10.57
CA SER A 6 12.87 12.02 -9.84
C SER A 6 14.22 12.27 -10.48
N CYS A 7 15.30 12.08 -9.72
CA CYS A 7 16.66 12.01 -10.29
C CYS A 7 16.74 10.88 -11.32
N ALA A 8 17.57 11.06 -12.35
CA ALA A 8 17.79 10.00 -13.34
C ALA A 8 18.39 8.76 -12.66
N GLY A 9 17.74 7.62 -12.81
CA GLY A 9 18.17 6.37 -12.18
C GLY A 9 17.81 6.22 -10.70
N CYS A 10 16.91 7.04 -10.17
CA CYS A 10 16.44 6.96 -8.79
C CYS A 10 15.93 5.56 -8.43
N ALA A 11 16.44 5.00 -7.33
CA ALA A 11 16.08 3.67 -6.89
C ALA A 11 14.66 3.59 -6.31
N GLU A 12 14.19 4.64 -5.62
CA GLU A 12 12.85 4.69 -5.02
C GLU A 12 11.74 4.44 -6.04
N THR A 13 11.84 5.09 -7.22
CA THR A 13 10.84 4.96 -8.29
C THR A 13 10.71 3.55 -8.83
N SER A 14 11.79 2.76 -8.79
CA SER A 14 11.77 1.35 -9.19
C SER A 14 10.87 0.51 -8.28
N TYR A 15 10.96 0.71 -6.97
CA TYR A 15 10.11 0.03 -5.99
C TYR A 15 8.65 0.50 -6.08
N ALA A 16 8.41 1.81 -6.08
CA ALA A 16 7.05 2.35 -6.20
C ALA A 16 6.36 1.86 -7.48
N ARG A 17 7.09 1.83 -8.60
CA ARG A 17 6.60 1.29 -9.87
C ARG A 17 6.23 -0.18 -9.76
N LEU A 18 7.07 -1.01 -9.11
CA LEU A 18 6.78 -2.43 -8.94
C LEU A 18 5.51 -2.66 -8.11
N VAL A 19 5.38 -1.97 -6.97
CA VAL A 19 4.19 -2.08 -6.11
C VAL A 19 2.92 -1.65 -6.85
N THR A 20 2.98 -0.53 -7.59
CA THR A 20 1.83 -0.05 -8.37
C THR A 20 1.51 -0.91 -9.58
N GLN A 21 2.47 -1.63 -10.16
CA GLN A 21 2.19 -2.62 -11.20
C GLN A 21 1.47 -3.85 -10.66
N LEU A 22 1.68 -4.21 -9.40
CA LEU A 22 1.04 -5.36 -8.76
C LEU A 22 -0.36 -5.03 -8.23
N PHE A 23 -0.57 -3.84 -7.66
CA PHE A 23 -1.78 -3.54 -6.88
C PHE A 23 -2.46 -2.21 -7.25
N GLY A 24 -1.92 -1.46 -8.20
CA GLY A 24 -2.32 -0.06 -8.45
C GLY A 24 -3.79 0.15 -8.78
N ASP A 25 -4.49 -0.83 -9.32
CA ASP A 25 -5.92 -0.75 -9.67
C ASP A 25 -6.85 -0.68 -8.43
N HIS A 26 -6.37 -1.10 -7.26
CA HIS A 26 -7.13 -1.09 -6.00
C HIS A 26 -6.33 -0.59 -4.80
N MET A 27 -5.30 0.24 -5.04
CA MET A 27 -4.29 0.65 -4.07
C MET A 27 -4.54 2.06 -3.54
N TYR A 28 -4.33 2.24 -2.24
CA TYR A 28 -4.16 3.54 -1.60
C TYR A 28 -2.72 3.73 -1.15
N VAL A 29 -2.20 4.93 -1.35
CA VAL A 29 -0.83 5.30 -0.95
C VAL A 29 -0.88 6.50 -0.03
N SER A 30 -0.42 6.33 1.21
CA SER A 30 -0.04 7.42 2.10
C SER A 30 1.46 7.65 1.97
N ASN A 31 1.87 8.85 1.59
CA ASN A 31 3.25 9.15 1.27
C ASN A 31 3.84 10.19 2.22
N ALA A 32 4.99 9.92 2.83
CA ALA A 32 5.71 10.88 3.64
C ALA A 32 6.32 11.99 2.76
N THR A 33 6.21 13.23 3.21
CA THR A 33 6.91 14.33 2.55
C THR A 33 8.42 14.05 2.46
N GLY A 34 8.97 14.14 1.25
CA GLY A 34 10.37 13.80 0.94
C GLY A 34 10.56 13.68 -0.56
N CYS A 35 11.55 12.93 -1.02
CA CYS A 35 11.78 12.68 -2.44
C CYS A 35 10.55 12.09 -3.13
N SER A 36 9.88 11.14 -2.49
CA SER A 36 8.69 10.49 -3.05
C SER A 36 7.51 11.44 -3.25
N SER A 37 7.41 12.54 -2.49
CA SER A 37 6.43 13.60 -2.76
C SER A 37 6.85 14.51 -3.90
N ILE A 38 8.14 14.75 -4.09
CA ILE A 38 8.65 15.58 -5.18
C ILE A 38 8.45 14.91 -6.54
N TRP A 39 8.72 13.63 -6.67
CA TRP A 39 8.52 12.92 -7.93
C TRP A 39 7.09 12.36 -8.09
N GLY A 40 6.34 12.16 -7.01
CA GLY A 40 4.99 11.58 -7.03
C GLY A 40 3.84 12.59 -7.00
N GLY A 41 4.04 13.76 -6.40
CA GLY A 41 2.98 14.75 -6.12
C GLY A 41 2.57 15.67 -7.26
N PRO A 42 3.49 16.28 -8.05
CA PRO A 42 3.09 17.23 -9.07
C PRO A 42 2.27 16.60 -10.18
N ALA A 43 1.05 17.09 -10.41
CA ALA A 43 0.09 16.54 -11.37
C ALA A 43 0.67 16.42 -12.80
N ALA A 44 1.50 17.38 -13.24
CA ALA A 44 2.09 17.38 -14.57
C ALA A 44 3.15 16.28 -14.79
N THR A 45 3.80 15.81 -13.73
CA THR A 45 4.91 14.84 -13.78
C THR A 45 4.68 13.62 -12.90
N SER A 46 3.47 13.45 -12.35
CA SER A 46 3.13 12.30 -11.52
C SER A 46 3.28 10.98 -12.30
N PRO A 47 4.03 9.99 -11.78
CA PRO A 47 4.16 8.68 -12.41
C PRO A 47 2.92 7.79 -12.17
N TYR A 48 2.03 8.20 -11.29
CA TYR A 48 0.81 7.46 -10.99
C TYR A 48 -0.27 7.76 -12.03
N CYS A 49 -0.86 6.73 -12.59
CA CYS A 49 -1.88 6.83 -13.62
C CYS A 49 -2.94 5.74 -13.47
N THR A 50 -4.04 5.90 -14.19
CA THR A 50 -5.08 4.87 -14.27
C THR A 50 -4.81 3.87 -15.40
N ASN A 51 -5.33 2.66 -15.25
CA ASN A 51 -5.37 1.65 -16.30
C ASN A 51 -6.48 1.97 -17.33
N LYS A 52 -6.71 1.08 -18.30
CA LYS A 52 -7.72 1.28 -19.35
C LYS A 52 -9.15 1.30 -18.82
N GLU A 53 -9.39 0.67 -17.70
CA GLU A 53 -10.68 0.62 -17.00
C GLU A 53 -10.91 1.85 -16.10
N GLY A 54 -9.95 2.78 -16.03
CA GLY A 54 -10.03 3.99 -15.21
C GLY A 54 -9.63 3.78 -13.75
N HIS A 55 -9.08 2.63 -13.38
CA HIS A 55 -8.59 2.33 -12.04
C HIS A 55 -7.10 2.60 -11.89
N GLY A 56 -6.70 3.17 -10.76
CA GLY A 56 -5.30 3.46 -10.44
C GLY A 56 -5.13 3.80 -8.96
N PRO A 57 -3.88 3.96 -8.48
CA PRO A 57 -3.64 4.23 -7.07
C PRO A 57 -4.22 5.59 -6.66
N ALA A 58 -4.90 5.62 -5.53
CA ALA A 58 -5.24 6.84 -4.84
C ALA A 58 -4.05 7.26 -3.98
N TRP A 59 -3.37 8.32 -4.39
CA TRP A 59 -2.16 8.80 -3.73
C TRP A 59 -2.44 10.09 -2.96
N CYS A 60 -1.97 10.18 -1.72
CA CYS A 60 -1.99 11.41 -0.94
C CYS A 60 -0.70 11.59 -0.15
N ASN A 61 -0.29 12.85 -0.01
CA ASN A 61 0.87 13.22 0.77
C ASN A 61 0.45 13.61 2.19
N SER A 62 1.21 13.16 3.18
CA SER A 62 1.09 13.59 4.57
C SER A 62 2.16 14.63 4.91
N LEU A 63 2.17 15.11 6.14
CA LEU A 63 3.34 15.77 6.70
C LEU A 63 4.49 14.78 6.86
N PHE A 64 5.69 15.31 7.07
CA PHE A 64 6.88 14.48 7.13
C PHE A 64 6.88 13.52 8.33
N GLU A 65 6.37 13.99 9.46
CA GLU A 65 6.36 13.27 10.73
C GLU A 65 5.18 12.30 10.91
N ASP A 66 4.02 12.55 10.31
CA ASP A 66 2.75 11.88 10.63
C ASP A 66 2.27 10.84 9.61
N ASN A 67 3.11 10.46 8.67
CA ASN A 67 2.70 9.62 7.55
C ASN A 67 2.15 8.25 7.95
N ALA A 68 2.72 7.65 8.98
CA ALA A 68 2.27 6.34 9.43
C ALA A 68 0.84 6.41 9.97
N GLU A 69 0.57 7.40 10.82
CA GLU A 69 -0.74 7.64 11.42
C GLU A 69 -1.78 8.07 10.36
N HIS A 70 -1.36 8.88 9.39
CA HIS A 70 -2.20 9.26 8.26
C HIS A 70 -2.63 8.02 7.45
N GLY A 71 -1.69 7.12 7.15
CA GLY A 71 -1.99 5.86 6.48
C GLY A 71 -2.91 4.94 7.30
N LEU A 72 -2.66 4.83 8.60
CA LEU A 72 -3.56 4.12 9.52
C LEU A 72 -4.96 4.73 9.54
N GLY A 73 -5.07 6.06 9.55
CA GLY A 73 -6.35 6.77 9.53
C GLY A 73 -7.16 6.47 8.27
N ILE A 74 -6.52 6.45 7.09
CA ILE A 74 -7.15 6.06 5.82
C ILE A 74 -7.67 4.61 5.92
N PHE A 75 -6.83 3.69 6.39
CA PHE A 75 -7.20 2.27 6.55
C PHE A 75 -8.41 2.09 7.48
N VAL A 76 -8.36 2.70 8.66
CA VAL A 76 -9.45 2.60 9.65
C VAL A 76 -10.75 3.20 9.12
N GLY A 77 -10.68 4.36 8.43
CA GLY A 77 -11.84 4.98 7.80
C GLY A 77 -12.49 4.09 6.75
N GLN A 78 -11.69 3.47 5.88
CA GLN A 78 -12.20 2.53 4.87
C GLN A 78 -12.79 1.28 5.50
N ASN A 79 -12.12 0.71 6.50
CA ASN A 79 -12.64 -0.45 7.22
C ASN A 79 -13.97 -0.16 7.89
N LYS A 80 -14.16 1.03 8.47
CA LYS A 80 -15.45 1.42 9.05
C LYS A 80 -16.56 1.44 7.99
N ILE A 81 -16.30 2.03 6.82
CA ILE A 81 -17.27 2.03 5.72
C ILE A 81 -17.60 0.58 5.29
N ARG A 82 -16.59 -0.28 5.17
CA ARG A 82 -16.79 -1.71 4.80
C ARG A 82 -17.60 -2.47 5.83
N GLN A 83 -17.36 -2.23 7.12
CA GLN A 83 -18.16 -2.84 8.20
C GLN A 83 -19.62 -2.37 8.14
N ASP A 84 -19.87 -1.08 7.93
CA ASP A 84 -21.22 -0.54 7.77
C ASP A 84 -21.92 -1.15 6.54
N LEU A 85 -21.19 -1.37 5.44
CA LEU A 85 -21.71 -2.08 4.26
C LEU A 85 -22.00 -3.55 4.56
N ALA A 86 -21.15 -4.22 5.36
CA ALA A 86 -21.40 -5.60 5.77
C ALA A 86 -22.67 -5.73 6.63
N ASP A 87 -22.90 -4.80 7.55
CA ASP A 87 -24.10 -4.78 8.37
C ASP A 87 -25.35 -4.58 7.51
N LYS A 88 -25.35 -3.62 6.60
CA LYS A 88 -26.46 -3.41 5.64
C LYS A 88 -26.67 -4.60 4.71
N THR A 89 -25.61 -5.28 4.33
CA THR A 89 -25.68 -6.49 3.52
C THR A 89 -26.33 -7.64 4.28
N ARG A 90 -26.05 -7.80 5.58
CA ARG A 90 -26.74 -8.77 6.44
C ARG A 90 -28.22 -8.43 6.60
N GLU A 91 -28.56 -7.14 6.76
CA GLU A 91 -29.93 -6.68 6.76
C GLU A 91 -30.64 -7.01 5.44
N LEU A 92 -29.99 -6.78 4.29
CA LEU A 92 -30.52 -7.08 2.95
C LEU A 92 -30.79 -8.58 2.79
N ILE A 93 -29.88 -9.46 3.23
CA ILE A 93 -30.07 -10.92 3.20
C ILE A 93 -31.26 -11.34 4.04
N ALA A 94 -31.52 -10.65 5.16
CA ALA A 94 -32.65 -10.94 6.07
C ALA A 94 -33.99 -10.50 5.50
N VAL A 95 -34.06 -9.65 4.48
CA VAL A 95 -35.31 -9.27 3.82
C VAL A 95 -35.92 -10.49 3.13
N GLU A 96 -37.12 -10.91 3.53
CA GLU A 96 -37.76 -12.15 3.09
C GLU A 96 -37.91 -12.23 1.56
N TRP A 97 -38.35 -11.14 0.94
CA TRP A 97 -38.64 -11.06 -0.51
C TRP A 97 -37.45 -10.59 -1.36
N ALA A 98 -36.26 -10.37 -0.79
CA ALA A 98 -35.08 -10.10 -1.59
C ALA A 98 -34.75 -11.29 -2.49
N ARG A 99 -34.35 -11.03 -3.74
CA ARG A 99 -34.11 -12.06 -4.76
C ARG A 99 -33.05 -13.07 -4.30
N PRO A 100 -33.24 -14.38 -4.54
CA PRO A 100 -32.28 -15.40 -4.12
C PRO A 100 -30.87 -15.18 -4.68
N GLU A 101 -30.77 -14.74 -5.94
CA GLU A 101 -29.51 -14.46 -6.63
C GLU A 101 -28.73 -13.30 -5.94
N LEU A 102 -29.47 -12.25 -5.52
CA LEU A 102 -28.90 -11.16 -4.76
C LEU A 102 -28.40 -11.62 -3.39
N LYS A 103 -29.16 -12.43 -2.68
CA LYS A 103 -28.75 -13.00 -1.38
C LYS A 103 -27.52 -13.87 -1.50
N ALA A 104 -27.43 -14.69 -2.56
CA ALA A 104 -26.27 -15.54 -2.82
C ALA A 104 -25.00 -14.71 -3.12
N ALA A 105 -25.11 -13.68 -3.95
CA ALA A 105 -24.00 -12.78 -4.27
C ALA A 105 -23.56 -11.96 -3.04
N ALA A 106 -24.50 -11.48 -2.23
CA ALA A 106 -24.26 -10.78 -0.98
C ALA A 106 -23.51 -11.66 0.03
N GLN A 107 -23.92 -12.91 0.19
CA GLN A 107 -23.26 -13.86 1.08
C GLN A 107 -21.85 -14.17 0.59
N ALA A 108 -21.64 -14.43 -0.70
CA ALA A 108 -20.32 -14.69 -1.26
C ALA A 108 -19.37 -13.49 -1.05
N TRP A 109 -19.89 -12.26 -1.13
CA TRP A 109 -19.10 -11.08 -0.80
C TRP A 109 -18.75 -11.02 0.71
N LEU A 110 -19.70 -11.28 1.60
CA LEU A 110 -19.44 -11.31 3.04
C LEU A 110 -18.38 -12.36 3.43
N ASP A 111 -18.42 -13.52 2.80
CA ASP A 111 -17.48 -14.63 3.07
C ASP A 111 -16.04 -14.29 2.64
N THR A 112 -15.86 -13.34 1.74
CA THR A 112 -14.55 -12.97 1.17
C THR A 112 -14.16 -11.53 1.45
N MET A 113 -14.94 -10.76 2.20
CA MET A 113 -14.74 -9.30 2.32
C MET A 113 -13.35 -8.91 2.85
N ASP A 114 -12.74 -9.72 3.67
CA ASP A 114 -11.43 -9.46 4.26
C ASP A 114 -10.26 -10.13 3.48
N ASP A 115 -10.55 -10.96 2.51
CA ASP A 115 -9.56 -11.60 1.65
C ASP A 115 -9.34 -10.77 0.37
N GLY A 116 -8.22 -10.02 0.34
CA GLY A 116 -7.88 -9.14 -0.79
C GLY A 116 -7.79 -9.87 -2.12
N THR A 117 -7.30 -11.11 -2.15
CA THR A 117 -7.14 -11.89 -3.39
C THR A 117 -8.44 -12.51 -3.87
N ALA A 118 -9.33 -12.90 -2.96
CA ALA A 118 -10.60 -13.54 -3.28
C ALA A 118 -11.78 -12.56 -3.36
N ASN A 119 -11.64 -11.31 -2.86
CA ASN A 119 -12.74 -10.37 -2.73
C ASN A 119 -13.17 -9.68 -4.05
N ALA A 120 -12.28 -9.49 -5.01
CA ALA A 120 -12.54 -8.66 -6.19
C ALA A 120 -13.71 -9.17 -7.05
N GLU A 121 -13.75 -10.44 -7.39
CA GLU A 121 -14.82 -11.01 -8.23
C GLU A 121 -16.15 -11.13 -7.49
N PRO A 122 -16.23 -11.60 -6.21
CA PRO A 122 -17.44 -11.49 -5.42
C PRO A 122 -17.99 -10.06 -5.26
N ALA A 123 -17.11 -9.06 -5.09
CA ALA A 123 -17.55 -7.66 -5.02
C ALA A 123 -18.19 -7.20 -6.34
N LYS A 124 -17.60 -7.52 -7.49
CA LYS A 124 -18.18 -7.22 -8.82
C LYS A 124 -19.52 -7.94 -9.04
N ALA A 125 -19.58 -9.23 -8.71
CA ALA A 125 -20.81 -10.01 -8.83
C ALA A 125 -21.92 -9.44 -7.94
N TYR A 126 -21.58 -9.01 -6.73
CA TYR A 126 -22.52 -8.39 -5.82
C TYR A 126 -23.02 -7.04 -6.32
N VAL A 127 -22.15 -6.16 -6.83
CA VAL A 127 -22.54 -4.90 -7.47
C VAL A 127 -23.55 -5.16 -8.59
N LYS A 128 -23.26 -6.11 -9.48
CA LYS A 128 -24.16 -6.48 -10.58
C LYS A 128 -25.52 -6.98 -10.08
N ALA A 129 -25.53 -7.85 -9.09
CA ALA A 129 -26.75 -8.37 -8.51
C ALA A 129 -27.60 -7.27 -7.83
N LEU A 130 -26.95 -6.29 -7.18
CA LEU A 130 -27.59 -5.11 -6.62
C LEU A 130 -28.24 -4.27 -7.74
N GLU A 131 -27.51 -3.94 -8.80
CA GLU A 131 -28.02 -3.15 -9.93
C GLU A 131 -29.22 -3.84 -10.61
N GLU A 132 -29.18 -5.15 -10.79
CA GLU A 132 -30.25 -5.95 -11.38
C GLU A 132 -31.47 -6.16 -10.46
N SER A 133 -31.32 -5.92 -9.15
CA SER A 133 -32.39 -6.15 -8.16
C SER A 133 -33.21 -4.92 -7.84
N ILE A 134 -32.71 -3.73 -8.13
CA ILE A 134 -33.40 -2.47 -7.86
C ILE A 134 -34.56 -2.30 -8.83
N CYS A 135 -35.76 -2.04 -8.29
CA CYS A 135 -36.96 -1.74 -9.07
C CYS A 135 -37.06 -0.23 -9.24
N THR A 136 -37.15 0.23 -10.48
CA THR A 136 -37.41 1.64 -10.79
C THR A 136 -38.87 1.99 -10.52
N VAL A 137 -39.16 3.28 -10.36
CA VAL A 137 -40.55 3.75 -10.20
C VAL A 137 -41.39 3.42 -11.42
N GLU A 138 -40.83 3.44 -12.63
CA GLU A 138 -41.49 3.06 -13.88
C GLU A 138 -41.85 1.58 -13.91
N GLU A 139 -40.92 0.70 -13.47
CA GLU A 139 -41.20 -0.74 -13.37
C GLU A 139 -42.24 -1.05 -12.30
N LEU A 140 -42.22 -0.32 -11.17
CA LEU A 140 -43.25 -0.42 -10.13
C LEU A 140 -44.60 0.00 -10.64
N ALA A 141 -44.68 1.07 -11.44
CA ALA A 141 -45.91 1.58 -12.04
C ALA A 141 -46.56 0.61 -13.05
N ALA A 142 -45.76 -0.25 -13.69
CA ALA A 142 -46.22 -1.28 -14.61
C ALA A 142 -47.00 -2.40 -13.89
N VAL A 143 -46.87 -2.52 -12.57
CA VAL A 143 -47.58 -3.50 -11.77
C VAL A 143 -48.88 -2.88 -11.23
N PRO A 144 -50.10 -3.30 -11.69
CA PRO A 144 -51.34 -2.59 -11.40
C PRO A 144 -51.62 -2.32 -9.92
N GLN A 145 -51.26 -3.23 -9.05
CA GLN A 145 -51.45 -3.11 -7.60
C GLN A 145 -50.53 -2.07 -6.93
N PHE A 146 -49.45 -1.67 -7.58
CA PHE A 146 -48.51 -0.68 -7.08
C PHE A 146 -48.53 0.65 -7.83
N ALA A 147 -49.38 0.79 -8.86
CA ALA A 147 -49.44 1.97 -9.72
C ALA A 147 -49.71 3.28 -8.95
N ALA A 148 -50.62 3.25 -7.97
CA ALA A 148 -50.89 4.42 -7.12
C ALA A 148 -49.67 4.81 -6.26
N HIS A 149 -49.01 3.85 -5.63
CA HIS A 149 -47.80 4.09 -4.85
C HIS A 149 -46.65 4.60 -5.71
N ALA A 150 -46.49 4.05 -6.91
CA ALA A 150 -45.49 4.53 -7.86
C ALA A 150 -45.74 5.99 -8.28
N ALA A 151 -46.99 6.39 -8.44
CA ALA A 151 -47.32 7.78 -8.74
C ALA A 151 -46.95 8.73 -7.58
N GLU A 152 -47.21 8.34 -6.34
CA GLU A 152 -46.81 9.12 -5.16
C GLU A 152 -45.27 9.25 -5.05
N LEU A 153 -44.52 8.18 -5.34
CA LEU A 153 -43.05 8.19 -5.35
C LEU A 153 -42.53 9.12 -6.44
N LYS A 154 -43.13 9.07 -7.64
CA LYS A 154 -42.76 9.92 -8.77
C LYS A 154 -43.02 11.41 -8.46
N ASP A 155 -44.15 11.75 -7.83
CA ASP A 155 -44.45 13.11 -7.39
C ASP A 155 -43.45 13.63 -6.35
N LYS A 156 -42.87 12.75 -5.55
CA LYS A 156 -41.79 13.07 -4.62
C LYS A 156 -40.38 13.10 -5.29
N GLY A 157 -40.29 12.85 -6.58
CA GLY A 157 -39.05 12.82 -7.33
C GLY A 157 -38.18 11.57 -7.08
N ALA A 158 -38.75 10.49 -6.55
CA ALA A 158 -38.02 9.24 -6.35
C ALA A 158 -37.74 8.55 -7.70
N LEU A 159 -36.54 7.94 -7.82
CA LEU A 159 -36.15 7.18 -9.00
C LEU A 159 -36.43 5.69 -8.82
N PHE A 160 -36.46 5.20 -7.58
CA PHE A 160 -36.53 3.78 -7.23
C PHE A 160 -37.63 3.51 -6.23
N CYS A 161 -38.04 2.24 -6.17
CA CYS A 161 -38.96 1.73 -5.15
C CYS A 161 -38.40 1.94 -3.74
N ASP A 162 -39.25 2.32 -2.80
CA ASP A 162 -38.94 2.58 -1.38
C ASP A 162 -39.07 1.33 -0.48
N CYS A 163 -39.19 0.12 -1.08
CA CYS A 163 -39.19 -1.10 -0.28
C CYS A 163 -37.83 -1.33 0.38
N ALA A 164 -37.83 -2.05 1.51
CA ALA A 164 -36.61 -2.28 2.30
C ALA A 164 -35.42 -2.85 1.48
N ALA A 165 -35.69 -3.77 0.55
CA ALA A 165 -34.66 -4.35 -0.30
C ALA A 165 -34.05 -3.32 -1.27
N CYS A 166 -34.88 -2.53 -1.97
CA CYS A 166 -34.40 -1.50 -2.91
C CYS A 166 -33.68 -0.37 -2.18
N THR A 167 -34.18 0.07 -1.03
CA THR A 167 -33.55 1.12 -0.21
C THR A 167 -32.13 0.69 0.24
N LEU A 168 -32.00 -0.53 0.78
CA LEU A 168 -30.70 -1.07 1.15
C LEU A 168 -29.77 -1.24 -0.05
N ALA A 169 -30.29 -1.75 -1.18
CA ALA A 169 -29.49 -1.94 -2.39
C ALA A 169 -28.95 -0.61 -2.94
N VAL A 170 -29.79 0.44 -3.00
CA VAL A 170 -29.36 1.78 -3.43
C VAL A 170 -28.32 2.37 -2.50
N ASP A 171 -28.50 2.22 -1.18
CA ASP A 171 -27.53 2.73 -0.20
C ASP A 171 -26.18 2.00 -0.28
N ILE A 172 -26.18 0.69 -0.45
CA ILE A 172 -24.96 -0.09 -0.66
C ILE A 172 -24.28 0.32 -1.98
N LEU A 173 -25.05 0.46 -3.07
CA LEU A 173 -24.50 0.88 -4.37
C LEU A 173 -23.91 2.29 -4.35
N SER A 174 -24.45 3.19 -3.52
CA SER A 174 -23.88 4.54 -3.35
C SER A 174 -22.44 4.55 -2.85
N LYS A 175 -21.96 3.41 -2.32
CA LYS A 175 -20.60 3.19 -1.79
C LYS A 175 -19.95 1.96 -2.40
N LYS A 176 -20.34 1.58 -3.63
CA LYS A 176 -19.88 0.35 -4.28
C LYS A 176 -18.36 0.22 -4.43
N GLU A 177 -17.65 1.34 -4.52
CA GLU A 177 -16.19 1.39 -4.61
C GLU A 177 -15.49 0.82 -3.36
N TYR A 178 -16.18 0.75 -2.21
CA TYR A 178 -15.66 0.17 -0.98
C TYR A 178 -15.95 -1.33 -0.82
N LEU A 179 -16.73 -1.94 -1.70
CA LEU A 179 -17.00 -3.38 -1.65
C LEU A 179 -15.75 -4.20 -1.97
N ALA A 180 -14.93 -3.77 -2.92
CA ALA A 180 -13.63 -4.37 -3.15
C ALA A 180 -12.63 -3.94 -2.07
N LYS A 181 -11.93 -4.91 -1.46
CA LYS A 181 -10.87 -4.61 -0.49
C LYS A 181 -9.77 -3.80 -1.17
N LYS A 182 -9.30 -2.76 -0.51
CA LYS A 182 -8.21 -1.91 -0.99
C LYS A 182 -6.88 -2.33 -0.37
N SER A 183 -5.84 -2.29 -1.18
CA SER A 183 -4.46 -2.47 -0.73
C SER A 183 -3.95 -1.16 -0.13
N MET A 184 -3.58 -1.15 1.14
CA MET A 184 -3.11 0.06 1.83
C MET A 184 -1.60 0.05 1.98
N TRP A 185 -0.94 1.04 1.37
CA TRP A 185 0.50 1.21 1.40
C TRP A 185 0.91 2.56 2.00
N ILE A 186 1.93 2.53 2.85
CA ILE A 186 2.53 3.69 3.47
C ILE A 186 3.96 3.79 2.96
N PHE A 187 4.28 4.83 2.18
CA PHE A 187 5.59 5.03 1.57
C PHE A 187 6.34 6.17 2.23
N GLY A 188 7.64 6.01 2.43
CA GLY A 188 8.51 7.08 2.89
C GLY A 188 9.98 6.71 2.94
N GLY A 189 10.84 7.71 3.06
CA GLY A 189 12.27 7.53 3.19
C GLY A 189 12.72 7.25 4.62
N ASP A 190 14.01 7.04 4.79
CA ASP A 190 14.62 6.73 6.08
C ASP A 190 14.53 7.88 7.09
N GLY A 191 14.63 9.14 6.65
CA GLY A 191 14.46 10.28 7.56
C GLY A 191 13.10 10.29 8.26
N TRP A 192 12.06 9.88 7.55
CA TRP A 192 10.75 9.64 8.18
C TRP A 192 10.78 8.42 9.09
N ALA A 193 11.09 7.25 8.56
CA ALA A 193 10.89 5.98 9.25
C ALA A 193 11.86 5.74 10.42
N TYR A 194 13.10 6.21 10.31
CA TYR A 194 14.12 5.98 11.33
C TYR A 194 14.20 7.10 12.37
N ASP A 195 13.78 8.32 12.01
CA ASP A 195 13.97 9.52 12.81
C ASP A 195 12.65 10.18 13.22
N ILE A 196 12.18 11.16 12.45
CA ILE A 196 11.12 12.06 12.86
C ILE A 196 9.75 11.38 12.97
N GLY A 197 9.41 10.46 12.09
CA GLY A 197 8.15 9.72 12.07
C GLY A 197 8.20 8.37 12.79
N TYR A 198 9.32 8.02 13.44
CA TYR A 198 9.47 6.69 14.06
C TYR A 198 8.42 6.41 15.14
N GLY A 199 8.07 7.40 15.95
CA GLY A 199 7.08 7.21 17.01
C GLY A 199 5.70 6.80 16.47
N GLY A 200 5.26 7.45 15.40
CA GLY A 200 4.03 7.09 14.70
C GLY A 200 4.12 5.75 14.00
N LEU A 201 5.26 5.46 13.36
CA LEU A 201 5.50 4.16 12.74
C LEU A 201 5.42 3.02 13.77
N ASP A 202 6.03 3.19 14.94
CA ASP A 202 5.98 2.23 16.03
C ASP A 202 4.54 2.00 16.52
N HIS A 203 3.76 3.08 16.68
CA HIS A 203 2.35 3.02 17.04
C HIS A 203 1.52 2.25 16.01
N VAL A 204 1.73 2.50 14.72
CA VAL A 204 1.02 1.83 13.62
C VAL A 204 1.35 0.34 13.60
N ILE A 205 2.61 -0.03 13.74
CA ILE A 205 3.03 -1.43 13.86
C ILE A 205 2.37 -2.09 15.07
N ALA A 206 2.34 -1.39 16.22
CA ALA A 206 1.70 -1.89 17.45
C ALA A 206 0.18 -2.07 17.32
N SER A 207 -0.49 -1.37 16.40
CA SER A 207 -1.94 -1.43 16.21
C SER A 207 -2.46 -2.76 15.65
N LYS A 208 -1.58 -3.61 15.10
CA LYS A 208 -1.93 -4.86 14.41
C LYS A 208 -2.85 -4.72 13.19
N GLN A 209 -3.01 -3.50 12.66
CA GLN A 209 -3.85 -3.29 11.49
C GLN A 209 -3.17 -3.81 10.21
N ASP A 210 -3.98 -4.22 9.25
CA ASP A 210 -3.55 -4.78 7.96
C ASP A 210 -3.11 -3.64 7.02
N VAL A 211 -1.90 -3.14 7.23
CA VAL A 211 -1.28 -2.07 6.46
C VAL A 211 0.13 -2.47 6.02
N ASN A 212 0.48 -2.11 4.81
CA ASN A 212 1.80 -2.35 4.24
C ASN A 212 2.65 -1.09 4.32
N ILE A 213 3.84 -1.20 4.88
CA ILE A 213 4.80 -0.10 5.04
C ILE A 213 6.02 -0.39 4.18
N PHE A 214 6.37 0.53 3.28
CA PHE A 214 7.57 0.43 2.47
C PHE A 214 8.50 1.61 2.77
N VAL A 215 9.67 1.31 3.30
CA VAL A 215 10.72 2.28 3.60
C VAL A 215 11.75 2.25 2.48
N PHE A 216 11.94 3.39 1.81
CA PHE A 216 13.04 3.61 0.88
C PHE A 216 14.28 3.99 1.69
N ASP A 217 15.15 3.02 1.95
CA ASP A 217 16.35 3.23 2.76
C ASP A 217 17.47 3.79 1.90
N THR A 218 17.57 5.10 1.86
CA THR A 218 18.60 5.86 1.16
C THR A 218 19.79 6.19 2.07
N GLU A 219 19.76 5.77 3.35
CA GLU A 219 20.80 5.97 4.36
C GLU A 219 21.16 7.43 4.69
N VAL A 220 20.41 8.39 4.11
CA VAL A 220 20.54 9.84 4.35
C VAL A 220 19.20 10.54 4.16
N TYR A 221 19.04 11.73 4.72
CA TYR A 221 17.95 12.64 4.33
C TYR A 221 18.18 13.14 2.89
N SER A 222 17.70 12.39 1.90
CA SER A 222 18.06 12.62 0.51
C SER A 222 17.47 13.89 -0.06
N ASN A 223 16.18 14.18 0.15
CA ASN A 223 15.51 15.34 -0.41
C ASN A 223 16.07 16.69 0.07
N THR A 224 16.54 16.75 1.30
CA THR A 224 17.07 17.98 1.91
C THR A 224 18.55 18.21 1.70
N GLY A 225 19.26 17.26 1.06
CA GLY A 225 20.64 17.42 0.65
C GLY A 225 21.68 16.52 1.33
N GLY A 226 21.27 15.31 1.76
CA GLY A 226 22.22 14.28 2.21
C GLY A 226 22.66 14.38 3.66
N GLN A 227 21.79 14.82 4.56
CA GLN A 227 22.07 14.84 6.00
C GLN A 227 22.08 13.43 6.56
N ALA A 228 22.95 13.19 7.57
CA ALA A 228 22.98 11.93 8.29
C ALA A 228 21.65 11.65 8.99
N SER A 229 21.14 10.44 8.83
CA SER A 229 19.94 9.90 9.52
C SER A 229 20.34 8.80 10.50
N LYS A 230 19.40 8.25 11.24
CA LYS A 230 19.62 7.01 12.01
C LYS A 230 19.78 5.77 11.11
N ALA A 231 19.47 5.89 9.81
CA ALA A 231 19.75 4.87 8.81
C ALA A 231 21.18 4.94 8.28
N SER A 232 21.92 6.04 8.46
CA SER A 232 23.31 6.15 8.03
C SER A 232 24.20 5.20 8.83
N ASN A 233 25.12 4.53 8.14
CA ASN A 233 26.03 3.57 8.78
C ASN A 233 27.15 4.25 9.58
N ILE A 234 27.76 3.50 10.49
CA ILE A 234 28.96 3.96 11.21
C ILE A 234 30.08 4.25 10.20
N GLY A 235 30.75 5.37 10.35
CA GLY A 235 31.81 5.85 9.47
C GLY A 235 31.33 6.54 8.18
N GLN A 236 30.03 6.49 7.86
CA GLN A 236 29.50 7.16 6.66
C GLN A 236 29.65 8.67 6.78
N VAL A 237 30.22 9.29 5.76
CA VAL A 237 30.31 10.75 5.62
C VAL A 237 29.03 11.28 5.03
N ALA A 238 28.45 12.27 5.68
CA ALA A 238 27.21 12.92 5.26
C ALA A 238 27.17 14.35 5.80
N GLN A 239 26.18 15.15 5.40
CA GLN A 239 25.95 16.45 6.04
C GLN A 239 25.69 16.24 7.54
N PHE A 240 26.27 17.07 8.38
CA PHE A 240 26.33 16.96 9.85
C PHE A 240 27.11 15.75 10.39
N ALA A 241 27.79 15.01 9.54
CA ALA A 241 28.67 13.91 9.89
C ALA A 241 29.95 13.94 9.01
N ALA A 242 30.59 15.09 8.88
CA ALA A 242 31.75 15.30 8.00
C ALA A 242 32.98 14.46 8.38
N ALA A 243 33.12 14.08 9.63
CA ALA A 243 34.18 13.16 10.12
C ALA A 243 33.77 11.69 10.10
N GLY A 244 32.62 11.38 9.53
CA GLY A 244 31.97 10.07 9.59
C GLY A 244 31.02 9.95 10.79
N LYS A 245 29.91 9.23 10.60
CA LYS A 245 28.95 8.99 11.66
C LYS A 245 29.54 8.07 12.74
N GLU A 246 29.42 8.46 13.99
CA GLU A 246 29.99 7.73 15.14
C GLU A 246 29.10 6.58 15.62
N ILE A 247 27.80 6.63 15.33
CA ILE A 247 26.78 5.73 15.87
C ILE A 247 26.34 4.73 14.80
N LYS A 248 26.12 3.47 15.19
CA LYS A 248 25.58 2.43 14.30
C LYS A 248 24.23 2.81 13.71
N LYS A 249 23.96 2.30 12.51
CA LYS A 249 22.64 2.29 11.89
C LYS A 249 21.62 1.67 12.87
N LYS A 250 20.49 2.32 13.04
CA LYS A 250 19.33 1.77 13.75
C LYS A 250 18.78 0.59 12.94
N SER A 251 18.57 -0.53 13.56
CA SER A 251 17.96 -1.69 12.89
C SER A 251 16.44 -1.63 13.02
N LEU A 252 15.77 -1.02 12.06
CA LEU A 252 14.32 -0.91 12.05
C LEU A 252 13.65 -2.28 11.88
N SER A 253 14.27 -3.16 11.08
CA SER A 253 13.77 -4.53 10.89
C SER A 253 13.81 -5.36 12.17
N GLU A 254 14.93 -5.29 12.95
CA GLU A 254 15.03 -6.02 14.22
C GLU A 254 13.99 -5.51 15.22
N ILE A 255 13.77 -4.20 15.29
CA ILE A 255 12.75 -3.60 16.18
C ILE A 255 11.36 -4.13 15.79
N ALA A 256 11.01 -4.12 14.52
CA ALA A 256 9.72 -4.60 14.03
C ALA A 256 9.53 -6.11 14.30
N MET A 257 10.57 -6.92 14.11
CA MET A 257 10.52 -8.35 14.42
C MET A 257 10.27 -8.66 15.90
N GLN A 258 10.65 -7.75 16.83
CA GLN A 258 10.41 -7.94 18.28
C GLN A 258 8.91 -7.97 18.63
N TYR A 259 8.05 -7.39 17.81
CA TYR A 259 6.59 -7.49 17.99
C TYR A 259 6.05 -8.91 17.79
N GLY A 260 6.77 -9.76 17.05
CA GLY A 260 6.42 -11.18 16.86
C GLY A 260 5.21 -11.46 15.95
N TYR A 261 4.51 -10.43 15.50
CA TYR A 261 3.33 -10.50 14.61
C TYR A 261 3.43 -9.54 13.41
N VAL A 262 4.60 -9.02 13.11
CA VAL A 262 4.84 -8.13 11.97
C VAL A 262 5.53 -8.93 10.88
N TYR A 263 5.02 -8.88 9.64
CA TYR A 263 5.79 -9.36 8.51
C TYR A 263 6.91 -8.38 8.23
N VAL A 264 8.15 -8.86 8.11
CA VAL A 264 9.31 -8.00 7.87
C VAL A 264 10.14 -8.54 6.71
N ALA A 265 10.48 -7.67 5.76
CA ALA A 265 11.39 -8.04 4.69
C ALA A 265 12.44 -6.96 4.44
N GLN A 266 13.64 -7.39 4.09
CA GLN A 266 14.70 -6.53 3.61
C GLN A 266 15.06 -6.93 2.18
N VAL A 267 14.97 -5.95 1.26
CA VAL A 267 15.03 -6.21 -0.18
C VAL A 267 16.04 -5.28 -0.87
N ALA A 268 16.53 -5.73 -2.03
CA ALA A 268 17.31 -4.92 -2.97
C ALA A 268 16.99 -5.39 -4.40
N MET A 269 16.16 -4.61 -5.10
CA MET A 269 15.60 -5.01 -6.40
C MET A 269 16.67 -5.34 -7.43
N GLY A 270 17.76 -4.55 -7.50
CA GLY A 270 18.86 -4.77 -8.42
C GLY A 270 19.68 -6.04 -8.13
N ALA A 271 19.62 -6.54 -6.89
CA ALA A 271 20.30 -7.78 -6.50
C ALA A 271 19.43 -9.01 -6.77
N ASN A 272 18.13 -8.95 -6.41
CA ASN A 272 17.22 -10.07 -6.57
C ASN A 272 15.77 -9.57 -6.78
N PRO A 273 15.37 -9.29 -8.03
CA PRO A 273 13.99 -8.84 -8.30
C PRO A 273 12.93 -9.89 -7.95
N ALA A 274 13.23 -11.17 -8.08
CA ALA A 274 12.29 -12.23 -7.71
C ALA A 274 12.02 -12.27 -6.21
N GLN A 275 13.04 -12.09 -5.37
CA GLN A 275 12.88 -11.97 -3.92
C GLN A 275 12.09 -10.72 -3.55
N THR A 276 12.34 -9.59 -4.22
CA THR A 276 11.61 -8.35 -4.00
C THR A 276 10.12 -8.51 -4.33
N ILE A 277 9.78 -9.09 -5.48
CA ILE A 277 8.38 -9.40 -5.85
C ILE A 277 7.74 -10.31 -4.81
N LYS A 278 8.44 -11.38 -4.41
CA LYS A 278 7.96 -12.33 -3.42
C LYS A 278 7.69 -11.65 -2.07
N ALA A 279 8.60 -10.82 -1.59
CA ALA A 279 8.44 -10.08 -0.34
C ALA A 279 7.21 -9.15 -0.37
N ILE A 280 7.01 -8.44 -1.48
CA ILE A 280 5.87 -7.53 -1.68
C ILE A 280 4.55 -8.31 -1.74
N THR A 281 4.50 -9.44 -2.45
CA THR A 281 3.29 -10.25 -2.53
C THR A 281 2.97 -10.99 -1.23
N GLU A 282 3.97 -11.43 -0.49
CA GLU A 282 3.78 -12.01 0.84
C GLU A 282 3.27 -10.96 1.85
N ALA A 283 3.79 -9.71 1.78
CA ALA A 283 3.33 -8.61 2.62
C ALA A 283 1.85 -8.28 2.37
N GLU A 284 1.43 -8.20 1.10
CA GLU A 284 0.04 -7.94 0.74
C GLU A 284 -0.92 -9.08 1.16
N ALA A 285 -0.43 -10.30 1.13
CA ALA A 285 -1.22 -11.47 1.55
C ALA A 285 -1.24 -11.67 3.07
N TYR A 286 -0.41 -10.97 3.82
CA TYR A 286 -0.33 -11.08 5.28
C TYR A 286 -1.42 -10.24 5.94
N HIS A 287 -2.22 -10.85 6.83
CA HIS A 287 -3.28 -10.16 7.57
C HIS A 287 -2.75 -9.51 8.86
N GLY A 288 -2.06 -8.41 8.70
CA GLY A 288 -1.45 -7.66 9.78
C GLY A 288 -0.45 -6.63 9.26
N PRO A 289 0.26 -5.91 10.13
CA PRO A 289 1.22 -4.92 9.69
C PRO A 289 2.43 -5.58 9.01
N SER A 290 2.79 -5.06 7.85
CA SER A 290 3.97 -5.49 7.09
C SER A 290 4.97 -4.34 6.96
N LEU A 291 6.25 -4.63 7.14
CA LEU A 291 7.34 -3.67 6.97
C LEU A 291 8.35 -4.20 5.95
N ILE A 292 8.48 -3.50 4.84
CA ILE A 292 9.50 -3.78 3.82
C ILE A 292 10.52 -2.65 3.81
N ILE A 293 11.80 -2.98 3.88
CA ILE A 293 12.89 -2.02 3.81
C ILE A 293 13.67 -2.28 2.53
N GLY A 294 13.62 -1.34 1.59
CA GLY A 294 14.29 -1.43 0.30
C GLY A 294 15.55 -0.59 0.26
N TYR A 295 16.72 -1.23 0.05
CA TYR A 295 17.96 -0.50 -0.18
C TYR A 295 17.84 0.37 -1.42
N SER A 296 18.06 1.66 -1.27
CA SER A 296 17.79 2.68 -2.29
C SER A 296 19.02 3.58 -2.49
N PRO A 297 20.04 3.15 -3.26
CA PRO A 297 21.15 4.03 -3.58
C PRO A 297 20.66 5.37 -4.13
N CYS A 298 21.28 6.46 -3.65
CA CYS A 298 20.86 7.84 -3.89
C CYS A 298 21.95 8.64 -4.59
N GLU A 299 21.57 9.71 -5.30
CA GLU A 299 22.50 10.70 -5.86
C GLU A 299 23.45 11.27 -4.79
N MET A 300 22.97 11.35 -3.55
CA MET A 300 23.76 11.85 -2.42
C MET A 300 24.90 10.91 -2.02
N HIS A 301 24.93 9.65 -2.50
CA HIS A 301 26.06 8.73 -2.33
C HIS A 301 27.21 8.97 -3.32
N SER A 302 27.05 9.89 -4.24
CA SER A 302 28.08 10.21 -5.26
C SER A 302 28.61 8.97 -6.01
N ILE A 303 27.69 8.06 -6.41
CA ILE A 303 28.05 6.79 -7.07
C ILE A 303 28.91 7.03 -8.31
N LYS A 304 30.07 6.40 -8.36
CA LYS A 304 30.98 6.47 -9.52
C LYS A 304 30.30 5.98 -10.78
N GLY A 305 30.29 6.82 -11.82
CA GLY A 305 29.61 6.52 -13.08
C GLY A 305 28.11 6.88 -13.07
N GLY A 306 27.62 7.49 -11.98
CA GLY A 306 26.27 8.07 -11.90
C GLY A 306 25.15 7.06 -11.56
N MET A 307 23.98 7.60 -11.31
CA MET A 307 22.79 6.87 -10.85
C MET A 307 22.26 5.82 -11.84
N MET A 308 22.68 5.82 -13.10
CA MET A 308 22.39 4.74 -14.05
C MET A 308 22.90 3.38 -13.55
N ASN A 309 23.85 3.38 -12.60
CA ASN A 309 24.42 2.18 -12.01
C ASN A 309 23.70 1.74 -10.71
N CYS A 310 22.68 2.44 -10.24
CA CYS A 310 22.05 2.18 -8.93
C CYS A 310 21.63 0.70 -8.74
N GLN A 311 21.09 0.06 -9.77
CA GLN A 311 20.70 -1.36 -9.70
C GLN A 311 21.95 -2.29 -9.59
N LYS A 312 23.05 -1.91 -10.18
CA LYS A 312 24.33 -2.64 -10.04
C LYS A 312 24.92 -2.44 -8.65
N GLU A 313 24.80 -1.25 -8.08
CA GLU A 313 25.23 -0.98 -6.71
C GLU A 313 24.39 -1.75 -5.68
N MET A 314 23.09 -1.86 -5.84
CA MET A 314 22.24 -2.75 -5.04
C MET A 314 22.77 -4.19 -5.07
N LYS A 315 23.16 -4.68 -6.27
CA LYS A 315 23.69 -6.03 -6.43
C LYS A 315 25.01 -6.18 -5.70
N LYS A 316 25.94 -5.25 -5.87
CA LYS A 316 27.25 -5.27 -5.18
C LYS A 316 27.10 -5.22 -3.66
N ALA A 317 26.20 -4.35 -3.15
CA ALA A 317 25.90 -4.26 -1.73
C ALA A 317 25.49 -5.62 -1.13
N VAL A 318 24.69 -6.38 -1.86
CA VAL A 318 24.27 -7.73 -1.42
C VAL A 318 25.40 -8.75 -1.58
N GLU A 319 26.12 -8.74 -2.70
CA GLU A 319 27.20 -9.69 -2.97
C GLU A 319 28.38 -9.54 -1.99
N CYS A 320 28.67 -8.33 -1.52
CA CYS A 320 29.73 -8.09 -0.53
C CYS A 320 29.27 -8.22 0.93
N GLY A 321 27.97 -8.43 1.18
CA GLY A 321 27.40 -8.56 2.51
C GLY A 321 27.13 -7.24 3.24
N TYR A 322 27.17 -6.11 2.53
CA TYR A 322 26.79 -4.81 3.07
C TYR A 322 25.28 -4.75 3.36
N TRP A 323 24.47 -5.32 2.45
CA TRP A 323 23.03 -5.42 2.59
C TRP A 323 22.57 -6.88 2.52
N ASN A 324 21.79 -7.33 3.49
CA ASN A 324 21.27 -8.69 3.52
C ASN A 324 19.82 -8.75 3.08
N LEU A 325 19.49 -9.70 2.21
CA LEU A 325 18.13 -10.00 1.82
C LEU A 325 17.54 -11.05 2.75
N PHE A 326 16.40 -10.77 3.35
CA PHE A 326 15.68 -11.73 4.17
C PHE A 326 14.18 -11.44 4.21
N ARG A 327 13.43 -12.43 4.66
CA ARG A 327 12.00 -12.32 4.99
C ARG A 327 11.73 -12.97 6.34
N TYR A 328 10.93 -12.29 7.13
CA TYR A 328 10.39 -12.81 8.39
C TYR A 328 8.86 -12.82 8.28
N ASN A 329 8.29 -14.03 8.25
CA ASN A 329 6.85 -14.24 8.28
C ASN A 329 6.47 -14.90 9.60
N PRO A 330 5.80 -14.21 10.54
CA PRO A 330 5.47 -14.77 11.86
C PRO A 330 4.51 -15.96 11.81
N GLU A 331 3.72 -16.10 10.74
CA GLU A 331 2.76 -17.20 10.52
C GLU A 331 3.34 -18.34 9.67
N GLY A 332 4.52 -18.15 9.09
CA GLY A 332 5.17 -19.17 8.28
C GLY A 332 5.74 -20.32 9.11
N GLU A 333 5.76 -21.53 8.55
CA GLU A 333 6.45 -22.68 9.16
C GLU A 333 7.90 -22.36 9.51
N LYS A 334 8.59 -21.70 8.58
CA LYS A 334 9.91 -21.11 8.77
C LYS A 334 9.78 -19.60 8.91
N LYS A 335 9.79 -19.10 10.14
CA LYS A 335 9.59 -17.68 10.41
C LYS A 335 10.64 -16.79 9.76
N PHE A 336 11.92 -17.14 9.80
CA PHE A 336 13.01 -16.35 9.22
C PHE A 336 13.66 -17.08 8.05
N THR A 337 13.76 -16.39 6.91
CA THR A 337 14.45 -16.90 5.72
C THR A 337 15.49 -15.89 5.28
N LEU A 338 16.77 -16.28 5.36
CA LEU A 338 17.86 -15.53 4.74
C LEU A 338 17.86 -15.84 3.24
N ASP A 339 17.62 -14.84 2.42
CA ASP A 339 17.54 -14.96 0.95
C ASP A 339 18.87 -14.63 0.26
N SER A 340 19.76 -13.85 0.89
CA SER A 340 21.09 -13.58 0.38
C SER A 340 22.03 -14.77 0.59
N LYS A 341 22.98 -14.93 -0.34
CA LYS A 341 24.05 -15.90 -0.23
C LYS A 341 25.15 -15.40 0.72
N ALA A 342 26.06 -16.28 1.10
CA ALA A 342 27.26 -15.87 1.82
C ALA A 342 28.04 -14.81 1.00
N PRO A 343 28.60 -13.78 1.66
CA PRO A 343 29.34 -12.73 0.97
C PRO A 343 30.49 -13.29 0.14
N ALA A 344 30.62 -12.77 -1.08
CA ALA A 344 31.69 -13.17 -2.02
C ALA A 344 32.97 -12.30 -1.91
N GLY A 345 32.99 -11.34 -0.95
CA GLY A 345 34.07 -10.34 -0.80
C GLY A 345 33.73 -9.04 -1.53
N GLY A 346 34.71 -8.14 -1.63
CA GLY A 346 34.53 -6.87 -2.35
C GLY A 346 33.92 -5.73 -1.52
N TYR A 347 33.84 -5.87 -0.20
CA TYR A 347 33.23 -4.83 0.68
C TYR A 347 33.93 -3.47 0.53
N GLN A 348 35.27 -3.47 0.50
CA GLN A 348 36.03 -2.22 0.30
C GLN A 348 35.79 -1.62 -1.09
N GLU A 349 35.74 -2.48 -2.13
CA GLU A 349 35.45 -2.02 -3.49
C GLU A 349 34.04 -1.37 -3.59
N PHE A 350 33.06 -1.97 -2.92
CA PHE A 350 31.73 -1.41 -2.85
C PHE A 350 31.75 -0.02 -2.18
N LEU A 351 32.35 0.11 -0.99
CA LEU A 351 32.44 1.38 -0.27
C LEU A 351 33.23 2.47 -1.04
N MET A 352 34.22 2.08 -1.85
CA MET A 352 34.97 3.01 -2.69
C MET A 352 34.19 3.46 -3.95
N ASN A 353 33.09 2.83 -4.26
CA ASN A 353 32.21 3.20 -5.36
C ASN A 353 31.17 4.27 -4.93
N GLU A 354 30.84 4.28 -3.67
CA GLU A 354 30.08 5.33 -2.99
C GLU A 354 31.12 6.27 -2.36
N ALA A 355 31.46 7.34 -3.04
CA ALA A 355 32.53 8.25 -2.60
C ALA A 355 32.02 9.34 -1.69
#